data_f2ab5185bad737761d827de964dd835e
#
_entry.id   f2ab5185bad737761d827de964dd835e
#
_cell.length_a   1.000
_cell.length_b   1.000
_cell.length_c   1.000
_cell.angle_alpha   90.00
_cell.angle_beta   90.00
_cell.angle_gamma   90.00
#
_symmetry.space_group_name_H-M   'P 1'
#
loop_
_entity.id
_entity.type
_entity.pdbx_description
1 polymer ?
#
loop_
_entity_poly.entity_id
_entity_poly.type
_entity_poly.pdbx_seq_one_letter_code
_entity_poly.pdbx_strand_id
1 'polypeptide(L)'
;VSIDLFDSLPAPYGLIRYGVAPDHPRIKGIVNSLHEMLDSGKIRFFGNVLFGKDLTLEDIKRHYHAVIFATGAIKDAKLNIPGVDLDGSYGAADFVSWYDGHPDVPRTWPLTAEKVAVLGNGNVALDVARVLAKQADDMLSTDIPENVYQGLKASPVTDVHVFGRRGPADIKFTPIELRELGEVEDVEIVLYPE
;
A
#
# COMPACT_ATOMS: atom_id res chain seq x y z
N VAL A 1 27.58 5.85 17.47
CA VAL A 1 27.21 4.82 16.49
C VAL A 1 26.97 5.51 15.17
N SER A 2 27.58 5.03 14.09
CA SER A 2 27.24 5.42 12.71
C SER A 2 26.35 4.34 12.09
N ILE A 3 25.40 4.76 11.28
CA ILE A 3 24.41 3.87 10.67
C ILE A 3 24.43 4.09 9.17
N ASP A 4 24.51 3.00 8.42
CA ASP A 4 24.26 2.97 6.99
C ASP A 4 22.93 2.27 6.73
N LEU A 5 22.01 2.97 6.07
CA LEU A 5 20.71 2.48 5.71
C LEU A 5 20.69 2.18 4.20
N PHE A 6 20.48 0.93 3.85
CA PHE A 6 20.40 0.47 2.47
C PHE A 6 18.93 0.22 2.08
N ASP A 7 18.56 0.65 0.89
CA ASP A 7 17.24 0.38 0.32
C ASP A 7 17.38 0.02 -1.16
N SER A 8 16.60 -0.94 -1.61
CA SER A 8 16.54 -1.33 -3.02
C SER A 8 15.94 -0.23 -3.91
N LEU A 9 15.12 0.65 -3.33
CA LEU A 9 14.55 1.80 -4.02
C LEU A 9 15.46 3.03 -3.93
N PRO A 10 15.34 3.98 -4.89
CA PRO A 10 16.14 5.19 -4.89
C PRO A 10 15.79 6.16 -3.76
N ALA A 11 14.59 6.05 -3.20
CA ALA A 11 14.07 6.94 -2.17
C ALA A 11 13.70 6.16 -0.90
N PRO A 12 13.92 6.74 0.29
CA PRO A 12 13.59 6.12 1.56
C PRO A 12 12.07 6.13 1.83
N TYR A 13 11.71 5.59 2.98
CA TYR A 13 10.40 5.60 3.64
C TYR A 13 9.49 4.42 3.29
N GLY A 14 9.89 3.52 2.42
CA GLY A 14 9.22 2.22 2.19
C GLY A 14 7.70 2.32 2.08
N LEU A 15 6.97 1.62 2.96
CA LEU A 15 5.51 1.57 2.93
C LEU A 15 4.81 2.91 3.22
N ILE A 16 5.47 3.88 3.85
CA ILE A 16 4.85 5.21 4.03
C ILE A 16 4.71 5.89 2.67
N ARG A 17 5.65 5.65 1.75
CA ARG A 17 5.60 6.15 0.39
C ARG A 17 4.73 5.29 -0.53
N TYR A 18 4.82 3.95 -0.40
CA TYR A 18 4.28 3.01 -1.38
C TYR A 18 3.32 1.97 -0.77
N GLY A 19 2.67 2.29 0.33
CA GLY A 19 1.78 1.36 1.02
C GLY A 19 0.75 2.00 1.94
N VAL A 20 0.79 3.33 2.07
CA VAL A 20 -0.24 4.12 2.76
C VAL A 20 -1.07 4.83 1.71
N ALA A 21 -2.39 4.64 1.73
CA ALA A 21 -3.29 5.22 0.75
C ALA A 21 -3.10 6.75 0.64
N PRO A 22 -3.21 7.34 -0.58
CA PRO A 22 -2.96 8.75 -0.83
C PRO A 22 -3.82 9.69 0.03
N ASP A 23 -5.01 9.24 0.41
CA ASP A 23 -5.96 9.99 1.22
C ASP A 23 -5.75 9.86 2.74
N HIS A 24 -4.57 9.38 3.18
CA HIS A 24 -4.11 9.41 4.58
C HIS A 24 -2.98 10.42 4.82
N PRO A 25 -3.18 11.72 4.60
CA PRO A 25 -2.12 12.73 4.72
C PRO A 25 -1.53 12.79 6.13
N ARG A 26 -2.33 12.49 7.15
CA ARG A 26 -1.90 12.48 8.55
C ARG A 26 -0.87 11.38 8.83
N ILE A 27 -1.08 10.17 8.29
CA ILE A 27 -0.14 9.05 8.45
C ILE A 27 1.12 9.33 7.63
N LYS A 28 0.96 9.80 6.40
CA LYS A 28 2.09 10.18 5.53
C LYS A 28 2.94 11.31 6.14
N GLY A 29 2.37 12.16 6.98
CA GLY A 29 3.08 13.24 7.67
C GLY A 29 4.25 12.80 8.58
N ILE A 30 4.33 11.51 8.96
CA ILE A 30 5.47 10.96 9.71
C ILE A 30 6.80 11.08 8.93
N VAL A 31 6.73 11.21 7.60
CA VAL A 31 7.90 11.45 6.73
C VAL A 31 8.74 12.63 7.21
N ASN A 32 8.11 13.68 7.74
CA ASN A 32 8.82 14.85 8.26
C ASN A 32 9.81 14.47 9.38
N SER A 33 9.35 13.68 10.37
CA SER A 33 10.21 13.22 11.47
C SER A 33 11.30 12.24 10.98
N LEU A 34 10.99 11.41 10.00
CA LEU A 34 11.97 10.50 9.40
C LEU A 34 13.02 11.29 8.60
N HIS A 35 12.61 12.33 7.92
CA HIS A 35 13.50 13.23 7.20
C HIS A 35 14.48 13.94 8.14
N GLU A 36 13.99 14.50 9.24
CA GLU A 36 14.83 15.09 10.27
C GLU A 36 15.87 14.10 10.83
N MET A 37 15.48 12.82 11.00
CA MET A 37 16.42 11.77 11.43
C MET A 37 17.51 11.51 10.40
N LEU A 38 17.19 11.46 9.12
CA LEU A 38 18.17 11.30 8.04
C LEU A 38 19.09 12.52 7.94
N ASP A 39 18.54 13.72 8.04
CA ASP A 39 19.28 14.98 7.96
C ASP A 39 20.18 15.24 9.18
N SER A 40 20.01 14.50 10.28
CA SER A 40 20.84 14.62 11.47
C SER A 40 22.33 14.31 11.23
N GLY A 41 22.68 13.75 10.06
CA GLY A 41 24.04 13.36 9.69
C GLY A 41 24.54 12.10 10.39
N LYS A 42 23.71 11.44 11.22
CA LYS A 42 24.06 10.18 11.92
C LYS A 42 23.76 8.94 11.10
N ILE A 43 22.90 9.08 10.08
CA ILE A 43 22.49 8.00 9.19
C ILE A 43 22.88 8.39 7.77
N ARG A 44 23.59 7.50 7.08
CA ARG A 44 23.85 7.63 5.64
C ARG A 44 22.87 6.75 4.89
N PHE A 45 22.18 7.30 3.93
CA PHE A 45 21.24 6.57 3.07
C PHE A 45 21.92 6.16 1.76
N PHE A 46 21.74 4.89 1.39
CA PHE A 46 22.20 4.29 0.14
C PHE A 46 21.03 3.65 -0.58
N GLY A 47 20.43 4.40 -1.50
CA GLY A 47 19.36 3.90 -2.36
C GLY A 47 19.89 3.12 -3.56
N ASN A 48 19.01 2.38 -4.24
CA ASN A 48 19.33 1.49 -5.35
C ASN A 48 20.33 0.39 -5.00
N VAL A 49 20.32 -0.11 -3.78
CA VAL A 49 21.18 -1.20 -3.32
C VAL A 49 20.32 -2.39 -2.91
N LEU A 50 20.24 -3.38 -3.76
CA LEU A 50 19.48 -4.61 -3.49
C LEU A 50 20.36 -5.62 -2.75
N PHE A 51 20.00 -5.89 -1.48
CA PHE A 51 20.65 -6.93 -0.70
C PHE A 51 20.47 -8.31 -1.35
N GLY A 52 21.56 -9.06 -1.44
CA GLY A 52 21.62 -10.35 -2.10
C GLY A 52 22.00 -10.29 -3.58
N LYS A 53 21.98 -9.09 -4.20
CA LYS A 53 22.45 -8.86 -5.57
C LYS A 53 23.65 -7.92 -5.60
N ASP A 54 23.45 -6.70 -5.13
CA ASP A 54 24.47 -5.64 -5.17
C ASP A 54 25.37 -5.67 -3.93
N LEU A 55 24.88 -6.21 -2.83
CA LEU A 55 25.55 -6.31 -1.55
C LEU A 55 25.22 -7.65 -0.89
N THR A 56 26.25 -8.45 -0.59
CA THR A 56 26.07 -9.74 0.07
C THR A 56 26.22 -9.66 1.59
N LEU A 57 25.77 -10.68 2.30
CA LEU A 57 25.98 -10.77 3.76
C LEU A 57 27.47 -10.78 4.12
N GLU A 58 28.31 -11.40 3.31
CA GLU A 58 29.76 -11.44 3.53
C GLU A 58 30.40 -10.06 3.37
N ASP A 59 29.92 -9.26 2.42
CA ASP A 59 30.39 -7.88 2.27
C ASP A 59 30.00 -7.05 3.50
N ILE A 60 28.75 -7.19 3.96
CA ILE A 60 28.28 -6.48 5.15
C ILE A 60 29.12 -6.87 6.39
N LYS A 61 29.36 -8.15 6.62
CA LYS A 61 30.15 -8.62 7.78
C LYS A 61 31.58 -8.10 7.81
N ARG A 62 32.16 -7.79 6.66
CA ARG A 62 33.53 -7.22 6.58
C ARG A 62 33.59 -5.76 7.02
N HIS A 63 32.47 -5.03 6.91
CA HIS A 63 32.44 -3.58 7.08
C HIS A 63 31.64 -3.12 8.30
N TYR A 64 30.77 -3.97 8.86
CA TYR A 64 29.82 -3.62 9.93
C TYR A 64 29.92 -4.55 11.12
N HIS A 65 29.73 -3.98 12.32
CA HIS A 65 29.71 -4.73 13.58
C HIS A 65 28.36 -5.41 13.85
N ALA A 66 27.29 -4.86 13.30
CA ALA A 66 25.94 -5.39 13.44
C ALA A 66 25.12 -5.10 12.18
N VAL A 67 24.16 -5.96 11.90
CA VAL A 67 23.22 -5.85 10.77
C VAL A 67 21.80 -6.01 11.30
N ILE A 68 20.90 -5.13 10.88
CA ILE A 68 19.47 -5.21 11.16
C ILE A 68 18.76 -5.37 9.82
N PHE A 69 18.05 -6.48 9.64
CA PHE A 69 17.17 -6.67 8.50
C PHE A 69 15.79 -6.10 8.82
N ALA A 70 15.42 -5.03 8.16
CA ALA A 70 14.13 -4.35 8.28
C ALA A 70 13.48 -4.18 6.89
N THR A 71 13.50 -5.25 6.10
CA THR A 71 13.17 -5.25 4.67
C THR A 71 11.67 -5.21 4.39
N GLY A 72 10.83 -5.33 5.42
CA GLY A 72 9.38 -5.34 5.26
C GLY A 72 8.85 -6.58 4.51
N ALA A 73 7.58 -6.51 4.11
CA ALA A 73 6.91 -7.51 3.29
C ALA A 73 6.29 -6.81 2.08
N ILE A 74 6.79 -7.13 0.89
CA ILE A 74 6.39 -6.49 -0.38
C ILE A 74 5.51 -7.39 -1.25
N LYS A 75 5.19 -8.59 -0.77
CA LYS A 75 4.37 -9.57 -1.51
C LYS A 75 3.22 -10.04 -0.64
N ASP A 76 2.08 -10.24 -1.28
CA ASP A 76 0.94 -10.85 -0.63
C ASP A 76 1.20 -12.30 -0.24
N ALA A 77 0.57 -12.72 0.87
CA ALA A 77 0.52 -14.13 1.21
C ALA A 77 -0.30 -14.88 0.16
N LYS A 78 0.24 -15.99 -0.35
CA LYS A 78 -0.47 -16.81 -1.32
C LYS A 78 -1.74 -17.39 -0.69
N LEU A 79 -2.89 -17.14 -1.33
CA LEU A 79 -4.15 -17.77 -0.97
C LEU A 79 -4.24 -19.14 -1.63
N ASN A 80 -4.74 -20.12 -0.89
CA ASN A 80 -4.99 -21.47 -1.41
C ASN A 80 -6.51 -21.70 -1.53
N ILE A 81 -7.13 -21.01 -2.49
CA ILE A 81 -8.55 -21.12 -2.79
C ILE A 81 -8.74 -21.33 -4.28
N PRO A 82 -9.78 -22.07 -4.72
CA PRO A 82 -10.11 -22.21 -6.12
C PRO A 82 -10.36 -20.85 -6.78
N GLY A 83 -9.80 -20.63 -7.97
CA GLY A 83 -10.03 -19.42 -8.75
C GLY A 83 -9.09 -18.24 -8.41
N VAL A 84 -8.16 -18.37 -7.47
CA VAL A 84 -7.22 -17.30 -7.12
C VAL A 84 -6.28 -16.91 -8.29
N ASP A 85 -6.05 -17.82 -9.22
CA ASP A 85 -5.18 -17.62 -10.40
C ASP A 85 -5.99 -17.24 -11.66
N LEU A 86 -7.29 -16.94 -11.55
CA LEU A 86 -8.12 -16.50 -12.69
C LEU A 86 -7.79 -15.05 -13.07
N ASP A 87 -8.02 -14.72 -14.33
CA ASP A 87 -7.94 -13.35 -14.83
C ASP A 87 -8.88 -12.44 -14.04
N GLY A 88 -8.38 -11.28 -13.64
CA GLY A 88 -9.11 -10.35 -12.77
C GLY A 88 -8.90 -10.60 -11.27
N SER A 89 -8.13 -11.62 -10.88
CA SER A 89 -7.71 -11.84 -9.49
C SER A 89 -6.32 -11.24 -9.27
N TYR A 90 -6.22 -10.29 -8.36
CA TYR A 90 -5.00 -9.52 -8.08
C TYR A 90 -4.67 -9.53 -6.60
N GLY A 91 -3.38 -9.41 -6.29
CA GLY A 91 -2.91 -9.16 -4.94
C GLY A 91 -3.14 -7.73 -4.50
N ALA A 92 -3.51 -7.51 -3.24
CA ALA A 92 -3.71 -6.17 -2.70
C ALA A 92 -2.41 -5.37 -2.68
N ALA A 93 -1.26 -6.00 -2.44
CA ALA A 93 0.04 -5.33 -2.45
C ALA A 93 0.37 -4.71 -3.82
N ASP A 94 0.04 -5.39 -4.91
CA ASP A 94 0.26 -4.87 -6.26
C ASP A 94 -0.65 -3.68 -6.55
N PHE A 95 -1.93 -3.75 -6.16
CA PHE A 95 -2.87 -2.64 -6.32
C PHE A 95 -2.48 -1.41 -5.50
N VAL A 96 -2.09 -1.62 -4.24
CA VAL A 96 -1.57 -0.57 -3.34
C VAL A 96 -0.32 0.07 -3.94
N SER A 97 0.63 -0.75 -4.40
CA SER A 97 1.84 -0.25 -5.06
C SER A 97 1.53 0.56 -6.32
N TRP A 98 0.49 0.17 -7.08
CA TRP A 98 0.05 0.92 -8.25
C TRP A 98 -0.51 2.29 -7.87
N TYR A 99 -1.45 2.36 -6.92
CA TYR A 99 -2.05 3.67 -6.59
C TYR A 99 -1.09 4.61 -5.86
N ASP A 100 -0.08 4.09 -5.20
CA ASP A 100 1.00 4.88 -4.60
C ASP A 100 2.16 5.19 -5.58
N GLY A 101 2.07 4.72 -6.83
CA GLY A 101 3.05 5.03 -7.88
C GLY A 101 4.41 4.37 -7.70
N HIS A 102 4.44 3.14 -7.15
CA HIS A 102 5.67 2.38 -7.00
C HIS A 102 6.38 2.19 -8.35
N PRO A 103 7.71 2.43 -8.45
CA PRO A 103 8.42 2.42 -9.73
C PRO A 103 8.46 1.05 -10.43
N ASP A 104 8.37 -0.04 -9.68
CA ASP A 104 8.50 -1.41 -10.20
C ASP A 104 7.15 -2.02 -10.61
N VAL A 105 6.04 -1.28 -10.52
CA VAL A 105 4.73 -1.75 -10.97
C VAL A 105 4.30 -1.07 -12.27
N PRO A 106 3.44 -1.70 -13.08
CA PRO A 106 2.90 -1.08 -14.28
C PRO A 106 2.22 0.27 -13.99
N ARG A 107 2.36 1.22 -14.91
CA ARG A 107 1.73 2.54 -14.78
C ARG A 107 0.20 2.51 -14.93
N THR A 108 -0.33 1.44 -15.50
CA THR A 108 -1.76 1.23 -15.72
C THR A 108 -2.26 0.03 -14.93
N TRP A 109 -3.50 0.11 -14.44
CA TRP A 109 -4.19 -0.99 -13.77
C TRP A 109 -5.47 -1.32 -14.54
N PRO A 110 -5.85 -2.58 -14.71
CA PRO A 110 -7.02 -2.96 -15.50
C PRO A 110 -8.32 -2.79 -14.69
N LEU A 111 -8.75 -1.54 -14.48
CA LEU A 111 -10.02 -1.18 -13.86
C LEU A 111 -11.16 -1.30 -14.90
N THR A 112 -11.56 -2.52 -15.22
CA THR A 112 -12.56 -2.79 -16.26
C THR A 112 -13.87 -3.39 -15.74
N ALA A 113 -13.90 -3.78 -14.46
CA ALA A 113 -15.06 -4.40 -13.84
C ALA A 113 -15.97 -3.36 -13.18
N GLU A 114 -17.29 -3.51 -13.34
CA GLU A 114 -18.28 -2.70 -12.62
C GLU A 114 -18.41 -3.12 -11.16
N LYS A 115 -18.13 -4.39 -10.84
CA LYS A 115 -18.22 -4.96 -9.48
C LYS A 115 -16.88 -5.57 -9.07
N VAL A 116 -16.39 -5.16 -7.92
CA VAL A 116 -15.10 -5.62 -7.39
C VAL A 116 -15.32 -6.30 -6.05
N ALA A 117 -14.68 -7.46 -5.87
CA ALA A 117 -14.64 -8.18 -4.60
C ALA A 117 -13.28 -7.93 -3.91
N VAL A 118 -13.31 -7.45 -2.68
CA VAL A 118 -12.15 -7.29 -1.81
C VAL A 118 -12.18 -8.37 -0.73
N LEU A 119 -11.23 -9.30 -0.79
CA LEU A 119 -11.16 -10.44 0.13
C LEU A 119 -10.26 -10.12 1.32
N GLY A 120 -10.84 -9.72 2.42
CA GLY A 120 -10.17 -9.36 3.67
C GLY A 120 -10.98 -8.37 4.49
N ASN A 121 -10.67 -8.28 5.79
CA ASN A 121 -11.28 -7.34 6.71
C ASN A 121 -10.24 -6.68 7.64
N GLY A 122 -9.06 -6.39 7.11
CA GLY A 122 -8.04 -5.57 7.75
C GLY A 122 -8.02 -4.16 7.17
N ASN A 123 -7.15 -3.28 7.70
CA ASN A 123 -7.01 -1.89 7.25
C ASN A 123 -6.76 -1.79 5.75
N VAL A 124 -5.84 -2.59 5.21
CA VAL A 124 -5.53 -2.59 3.77
C VAL A 124 -6.76 -2.91 2.92
N ALA A 125 -7.62 -3.84 3.37
CA ALA A 125 -8.83 -4.17 2.63
C ALA A 125 -9.83 -3.00 2.59
N LEU A 126 -9.94 -2.25 3.70
CA LEU A 126 -10.78 -1.05 3.75
C LEU A 126 -10.18 0.10 2.94
N ASP A 127 -8.85 0.27 2.96
CA ASP A 127 -8.16 1.24 2.10
C ASP A 127 -8.42 0.96 0.62
N VAL A 128 -8.23 -0.29 0.19
CA VAL A 128 -8.51 -0.72 -1.18
C VAL A 128 -9.98 -0.45 -1.55
N ALA A 129 -10.91 -0.81 -0.66
CA ALA A 129 -12.35 -0.59 -0.90
C ALA A 129 -12.67 0.90 -1.00
N ARG A 130 -12.10 1.73 -0.12
CA ARG A 130 -12.30 3.18 -0.10
C ARG A 130 -11.74 3.84 -1.36
N VAL A 131 -10.51 3.49 -1.77
CA VAL A 131 -9.89 4.04 -2.98
C VAL A 131 -10.68 3.66 -4.24
N LEU A 132 -11.25 2.46 -4.30
CA LEU A 132 -12.10 2.02 -5.42
C LEU A 132 -13.48 2.68 -5.44
N ALA A 133 -14.04 2.99 -4.26
CA ALA A 133 -15.38 3.56 -4.13
C ALA A 133 -15.40 5.09 -4.24
N LYS A 134 -14.28 5.74 -3.91
CA LYS A 134 -14.16 7.20 -3.86
C LYS A 134 -14.19 7.82 -5.26
N GLN A 135 -14.82 8.98 -5.38
CA GLN A 135 -14.72 9.76 -6.62
C GLN A 135 -13.27 10.17 -6.87
N ALA A 136 -12.78 9.96 -8.10
CA ALA A 136 -11.39 10.25 -8.42
C ALA A 136 -11.01 11.73 -8.19
N ASP A 137 -11.96 12.65 -8.42
CA ASP A 137 -11.75 14.08 -8.25
C ASP A 137 -11.48 14.47 -6.77
N ASP A 138 -11.99 13.70 -5.80
CA ASP A 138 -11.72 13.91 -4.36
C ASP A 138 -10.28 13.55 -3.98
N MET A 139 -9.60 12.78 -4.82
CA MET A 139 -8.20 12.40 -4.61
C MET A 139 -7.22 13.49 -5.09
N LEU A 140 -7.67 14.50 -5.83
CA LEU A 140 -6.80 15.55 -6.38
C LEU A 140 -6.11 16.42 -5.32
N SER A 141 -6.63 16.44 -4.10
CA SER A 141 -6.01 17.12 -2.96
C SER A 141 -4.90 16.32 -2.28
N THR A 142 -4.68 15.08 -2.71
CA THR A 142 -3.70 14.13 -2.15
C THR A 142 -2.44 14.07 -3.02
N ASP A 143 -1.51 13.18 -2.66
CA ASP A 143 -0.30 12.91 -3.45
C ASP A 143 -0.52 11.83 -4.54
N ILE A 144 -1.78 11.63 -4.97
CA ILE A 144 -2.11 10.65 -5.99
C ILE A 144 -1.36 10.92 -7.31
N PRO A 145 -0.71 9.91 -7.91
CA PRO A 145 -0.09 10.06 -9.21
C PRO A 145 -1.11 10.31 -10.32
N GLU A 146 -0.78 11.15 -11.29
CA GLU A 146 -1.66 11.52 -12.41
C GLU A 146 -2.21 10.31 -13.18
N ASN A 147 -1.37 9.31 -13.46
CA ASN A 147 -1.79 8.09 -14.15
C ASN A 147 -2.80 7.27 -13.34
N VAL A 148 -2.72 7.31 -12.02
CA VAL A 148 -3.65 6.64 -11.11
C VAL A 148 -4.98 7.38 -11.07
N TYR A 149 -4.94 8.71 -10.92
CA TYR A 149 -6.13 9.57 -11.01
C TYR A 149 -6.90 9.31 -12.30
N GLN A 150 -6.21 9.31 -13.45
CA GLN A 150 -6.85 9.05 -14.75
C GLN A 150 -7.43 7.63 -14.83
N GLY A 151 -6.74 6.63 -14.26
CA GLY A 151 -7.23 5.26 -14.19
C GLY A 151 -8.50 5.13 -13.33
N LEU A 152 -8.51 5.74 -12.15
CA LEU A 152 -9.69 5.74 -11.27
C LEU A 152 -10.85 6.51 -11.89
N LYS A 153 -10.60 7.65 -12.54
CA LYS A 153 -11.62 8.46 -13.21
C LYS A 153 -12.29 7.74 -14.38
N ALA A 154 -11.55 6.88 -15.07
CA ALA A 154 -12.08 6.05 -16.16
C ALA A 154 -12.69 4.72 -15.68
N SER A 155 -12.61 4.43 -14.40
CA SER A 155 -13.10 3.17 -13.82
C SER A 155 -14.62 3.09 -13.90
N PRO A 156 -15.19 1.94 -14.37
CA PRO A 156 -16.63 1.72 -14.38
C PRO A 156 -17.15 1.16 -13.05
N VAL A 157 -16.35 1.10 -11.98
CA VAL A 157 -16.74 0.49 -10.71
C VAL A 157 -17.97 1.19 -10.12
N THR A 158 -19.00 0.40 -9.83
CA THR A 158 -20.24 0.85 -9.18
C THR A 158 -20.46 0.16 -7.83
N ASP A 159 -19.91 -1.02 -7.65
CA ASP A 159 -20.09 -1.82 -6.44
C ASP A 159 -18.75 -2.40 -5.95
N VAL A 160 -18.44 -2.18 -4.67
CA VAL A 160 -17.28 -2.78 -4.01
C VAL A 160 -17.77 -3.68 -2.88
N HIS A 161 -17.54 -4.98 -3.00
CA HIS A 161 -17.96 -5.98 -2.03
C HIS A 161 -16.80 -6.40 -1.15
N VAL A 162 -16.86 -6.12 0.14
CA VAL A 162 -15.81 -6.51 1.10
C VAL A 162 -16.22 -7.81 1.82
N PHE A 163 -15.38 -8.84 1.71
CA PHE A 163 -15.62 -10.15 2.28
C PHE A 163 -14.66 -10.46 3.43
N GLY A 164 -15.19 -10.62 4.64
CA GLY A 164 -14.46 -11.16 5.77
C GLY A 164 -14.83 -12.62 6.00
N ARG A 165 -13.85 -13.49 6.21
CA ARG A 165 -14.13 -14.91 6.54
C ARG A 165 -14.58 -15.16 7.98
N ARG A 166 -14.57 -14.13 8.81
CA ARG A 166 -14.96 -14.20 10.23
C ARG A 166 -15.99 -13.14 10.51
N GLY A 167 -16.77 -13.38 11.56
CA GLY A 167 -17.82 -12.45 11.99
C GLY A 167 -17.29 -11.14 12.57
N PRO A 168 -18.21 -10.21 12.91
CA PRO A 168 -17.87 -8.86 13.37
C PRO A 168 -16.98 -8.81 14.62
N ALA A 169 -17.00 -9.86 15.46
CA ALA A 169 -16.14 -9.94 16.65
C ALA A 169 -14.65 -10.15 16.34
N ASP A 170 -14.32 -10.59 15.12
CA ASP A 170 -12.96 -10.92 14.67
C ASP A 170 -12.40 -9.94 13.64
N ILE A 171 -13.00 -8.76 13.49
CA ILE A 171 -12.51 -7.72 12.58
C ILE A 171 -11.07 -7.33 12.93
N LYS A 172 -10.30 -6.93 11.90
CA LYS A 172 -8.90 -6.52 12.04
C LYS A 172 -8.65 -5.07 11.63
N PHE A 173 -9.62 -4.43 11.02
CA PHE A 173 -9.54 -3.01 10.76
C PHE A 173 -9.77 -2.18 12.03
N THR A 174 -9.24 -0.97 12.05
CA THR A 174 -9.44 -0.03 13.14
C THR A 174 -10.77 0.73 13.00
N PRO A 175 -11.34 1.25 14.09
CA PRO A 175 -12.54 2.10 14.00
C PRO A 175 -12.34 3.35 13.13
N ILE A 176 -11.11 3.81 12.98
CA ILE A 176 -10.76 4.97 12.12
C ILE A 176 -11.01 4.62 10.66
N GLU A 177 -10.49 3.48 10.20
CA GLU A 177 -10.66 3.03 8.81
C GLU A 177 -12.13 2.86 8.42
N LEU A 178 -12.93 2.26 9.32
CA LEU A 178 -14.37 2.13 9.08
C LEU A 178 -15.08 3.49 9.02
N ARG A 179 -14.67 4.44 9.86
CA ARG A 179 -15.23 5.79 9.85
C ARG A 179 -14.90 6.49 8.53
N GLU A 180 -13.65 6.46 8.10
CA GLU A 180 -13.20 7.08 6.86
C GLU A 180 -13.90 6.49 5.64
N LEU A 181 -14.19 5.18 5.65
CA LEU A 181 -15.02 4.55 4.62
C LEU A 181 -16.45 5.10 4.65
N GLY A 182 -17.01 5.34 5.84
CA GLY A 182 -18.36 5.90 6.01
C GLY A 182 -18.47 7.39 5.68
N GLU A 183 -17.35 8.10 5.54
CA GLU A 183 -17.29 9.52 5.19
C GLU A 183 -17.11 9.75 3.67
N VAL A 184 -17.02 8.67 2.87
CA VAL A 184 -16.92 8.80 1.40
C VAL A 184 -18.24 9.32 0.84
N GLU A 185 -18.18 10.44 0.14
CA GLU A 185 -19.35 11.07 -0.48
C GLU A 185 -19.94 10.19 -1.57
N ASP A 186 -21.26 10.21 -1.71
CA ASP A 186 -22.04 9.46 -2.70
C ASP A 186 -21.88 7.93 -2.63
N VAL A 187 -21.42 7.40 -1.49
CA VAL A 187 -21.26 5.96 -1.24
C VAL A 187 -22.17 5.49 -0.11
N GLU A 188 -22.98 4.48 -0.37
CA GLU A 188 -23.82 3.81 0.63
C GLU A 188 -23.15 2.52 1.11
N ILE A 189 -22.99 2.37 2.42
CA ILE A 189 -22.52 1.12 3.03
C ILE A 189 -23.73 0.23 3.32
N VAL A 190 -23.80 -0.91 2.64
CA VAL A 190 -24.85 -1.91 2.81
C VAL A 190 -24.28 -3.14 3.52
N LEU A 191 -24.88 -3.52 4.64
CA LEU A 191 -24.56 -4.76 5.32
C LEU A 191 -25.48 -5.88 4.82
N TYR A 192 -24.88 -6.95 4.36
CA TYR A 192 -25.65 -8.15 4.00
C TYR A 192 -25.91 -8.97 5.26
N PRO A 193 -27.16 -9.37 5.52
CA PRO A 193 -27.45 -10.33 6.58
C PRO A 193 -26.82 -11.68 6.24
N GLU A 194 -26.40 -12.42 7.28
CA GLU A 194 -25.88 -13.78 7.18
C GLU A 194 -26.91 -14.76 6.60
#